data_939d9025c204c50c33bd93b5824047d7
#
_entry.id   939d9025c204c50c33bd93b5824047d7
#
_cell.length_a   1.000
_cell.length_b   1.000
_cell.length_c   1.000
_cell.angle_alpha   90.00
_cell.angle_beta   90.00
_cell.angle_gamma   90.00
#
_symmetry.space_group_name_H-M   'P 1'
#
loop_
_entity.id
_entity.type
_entity.pdbx_description
1 polymer ?
#
loop_
_entity_poly.entity_id
_entity_poly.type
_entity_poly.pdbx_seq_one_letter_code
_entity_poly.pdbx_strand_id
1 'polypeptide(L)'
;MNWETVTFVRIYLTEADKTLTPLLKKLHDQEKVRGVTVFRAMSGFGGSGVIHTASLVDLSLDLPVTVEFFDSPDKVVRILEHLSGLLEGGHIVRWQAEMNTVDD
;
A
#
# COMPACT_ATOMS: atom_id res chain seq x y z
N MET A 1 18.97 -21.18 -4.58
CA MET A 1 18.10 -20.03 -4.24
C MET A 1 17.84 -20.07 -2.74
N ASN A 2 18.18 -19.00 -2.08
CA ASN A 2 17.93 -18.85 -0.65
C ASN A 2 16.71 -17.96 -0.42
N TRP A 3 16.18 -17.98 0.78
CA TRP A 3 14.96 -17.24 1.15
C TRP A 3 15.19 -16.41 2.40
N GLU A 4 14.61 -15.24 2.41
CA GLU A 4 14.73 -14.29 3.51
C GLU A 4 13.33 -13.84 3.93
N THR A 5 13.11 -13.74 5.24
CA THR A 5 11.84 -13.25 5.77
C THR A 5 11.72 -11.76 5.51
N VAL A 6 10.58 -11.37 4.98
CA VAL A 6 10.18 -9.97 4.81
C VAL A 6 8.80 -9.75 5.40
N THR A 7 8.47 -8.50 5.67
CA THR A 7 7.09 -8.11 5.98
C THR A 7 6.49 -7.45 4.75
N PHE A 8 5.37 -7.98 4.31
CA PHE A 8 4.59 -7.43 3.20
C PHE A 8 3.52 -6.52 3.76
N VAL A 9 3.35 -5.35 3.15
CA VAL A 9 2.38 -4.34 3.58
C VAL A 9 1.44 -4.02 2.43
N ARG A 10 0.15 -3.97 2.75
CA ARG A 10 -0.89 -3.52 1.81
C ARG A 10 -1.67 -2.40 2.46
N ILE A 11 -1.80 -1.30 1.76
CA ILE A 11 -2.52 -0.13 2.22
C ILE A 11 -3.71 0.11 1.31
N TYR A 12 -4.90 0.21 1.91
CA TYR A 12 -6.15 0.39 1.18
C TYR A 12 -6.56 1.86 1.20
N LEU A 13 -6.72 2.43 0.02
CA LEU A 13 -7.15 3.81 -0.18
C LEU A 13 -8.15 3.88 -1.33
N THR A 14 -8.62 5.06 -1.65
CA THR A 14 -9.30 5.33 -2.91
C THR A 14 -8.49 6.29 -3.74
N GLU A 15 -8.77 6.33 -5.03
CA GLU A 15 -8.00 7.12 -5.99
C GLU A 15 -8.05 8.63 -5.68
N ALA A 16 -9.20 9.11 -5.20
CA ALA A 16 -9.38 10.52 -4.84
C ALA A 16 -8.87 10.86 -3.44
N ASP A 17 -8.37 9.87 -2.68
CA ASP A 17 -7.85 10.13 -1.34
C ASP A 17 -6.61 11.02 -1.42
N LYS A 18 -6.66 12.15 -0.72
CA LYS A 18 -5.57 13.12 -0.70
C LYS A 18 -4.31 12.58 -0.06
N THR A 19 -4.41 11.47 0.67
CA THR A 19 -3.27 10.82 1.32
C THR A 19 -2.40 10.05 0.34
N LEU A 20 -2.93 9.63 -0.81
CA LEU A 20 -2.22 8.75 -1.74
C LEU A 20 -0.90 9.34 -2.23
N THR A 21 -0.92 10.57 -2.77
CA THR A 21 0.28 11.20 -3.29
C THR A 21 1.33 11.47 -2.21
N PRO A 22 0.98 12.05 -1.05
CA PRO A 22 1.94 12.20 0.05
C PRO A 22 2.50 10.86 0.54
N LEU A 23 1.68 9.81 0.59
CA LEU A 23 2.13 8.48 0.99
C LEU A 23 3.20 7.94 0.04
N LEU A 24 2.93 7.98 -1.27
CA LEU A 24 3.89 7.48 -2.26
C LEU A 24 5.20 8.26 -2.21
N LYS A 25 5.11 9.58 -2.06
CA LYS A 25 6.28 10.43 -1.95
C LYS A 25 7.10 10.10 -0.70
N LYS A 26 6.43 9.88 0.42
CA LYS A 26 7.11 9.54 1.68
C LYS A 26 7.81 8.19 1.57
N LEU A 27 7.15 7.18 1.02
CA LEU A 27 7.74 5.86 0.82
C LEU A 27 8.96 5.89 -0.10
N HIS A 28 8.91 6.70 -1.14
CA HIS A 28 10.01 6.84 -2.10
C HIS A 28 11.16 7.68 -1.55
N ASP A 29 10.87 8.90 -1.09
CA ASP A 29 11.91 9.89 -0.78
C ASP A 29 12.50 9.70 0.62
N GLN A 30 11.65 9.43 1.62
CA GLN A 30 12.08 9.37 3.02
C GLN A 30 12.39 7.96 3.47
N GLU A 31 11.51 7.03 3.20
CA GLU A 31 11.63 5.66 3.70
C GLU A 31 12.49 4.80 2.76
N LYS A 32 12.58 5.19 1.50
CA LYS A 32 13.39 4.50 0.49
C LYS A 32 13.14 3.00 0.46
N VAL A 33 11.86 2.66 0.42
CA VAL A 33 11.48 1.25 0.30
C VAL A 33 12.01 0.67 -1.01
N ARG A 34 12.23 -0.63 -1.02
CA ARG A 34 12.79 -1.37 -2.13
C ARG A 34 11.97 -1.19 -3.43
N GLY A 35 10.65 -1.07 -3.30
CA GLY A 35 9.75 -0.80 -4.42
C GLY A 35 8.32 -0.67 -3.92
N VAL A 36 7.51 0.04 -4.65
CA VAL A 36 6.08 0.23 -4.36
C VAL A 36 5.30 -0.08 -5.61
N THR A 37 4.23 -0.85 -5.47
CA THR A 37 3.29 -1.13 -6.55
C THR A 37 1.92 -0.59 -6.14
N VAL A 38 1.26 0.11 -7.06
CA VAL A 38 -0.09 0.61 -6.85
C VAL A 38 -1.02 -0.15 -7.79
N PHE A 39 -2.04 -0.79 -7.21
CA PHE A 39 -3.07 -1.46 -7.97
C PHE A 39 -4.35 -0.66 -7.91
N ARG A 40 -4.96 -0.47 -9.06
CA ARG A 40 -6.25 0.19 -9.21
C ARG A 40 -7.32 -0.87 -9.37
N ALA A 41 -8.29 -0.92 -8.47
CA ALA A 41 -9.36 -1.89 -8.55
C ALA A 41 -10.40 -1.48 -9.60
N MET A 42 -11.09 -2.47 -10.13
CA MET A 42 -12.22 -2.22 -11.04
C MET A 42 -13.46 -1.79 -10.27
N SER A 43 -13.63 -2.26 -9.03
CA SER A 43 -14.80 -2.03 -8.20
C SER A 43 -14.48 -2.43 -6.77
N GLY A 44 -15.21 -1.88 -5.83
CA GLY A 44 -15.10 -2.26 -4.42
C GLY A 44 -15.79 -1.28 -3.50
N PHE A 45 -15.86 -1.66 -2.21
CA PHE A 45 -16.33 -0.77 -1.16
C PHE A 45 -15.52 -1.03 0.12
N GLY A 46 -15.50 -0.04 0.98
CA GLY A 46 -14.82 -0.12 2.27
C GLY A 46 -15.73 0.30 3.41
N GLY A 47 -15.13 0.90 4.44
CA GLY A 47 -15.84 1.27 5.66
C GLY A 47 -17.01 2.23 5.46
N SER A 48 -16.98 3.06 4.41
CA SER A 48 -18.07 3.98 4.10
C SER A 48 -19.30 3.28 3.51
N GLY A 49 -19.15 2.06 3.01
CA GLY A 49 -20.22 1.33 2.31
C GLY A 49 -20.52 1.81 0.91
N VAL A 50 -19.85 2.86 0.45
CA VAL A 50 -20.03 3.38 -0.90
C VAL A 50 -19.30 2.48 -1.90
N ILE A 51 -20.04 2.00 -2.91
CA ILE A 51 -19.46 1.15 -3.95
C ILE A 51 -18.83 2.03 -5.02
N HIS A 52 -17.54 1.77 -5.27
CA HIS A 52 -16.76 2.46 -6.29
C HIS A 52 -16.55 1.49 -7.45
N THR A 53 -17.01 1.85 -8.64
CA THR A 53 -16.95 0.99 -9.83
C THR A 53 -16.49 1.77 -11.03
N ALA A 54 -15.59 1.18 -11.82
CA ALA A 54 -15.20 1.73 -13.11
C ALA A 54 -16.41 1.63 -14.06
N SER A 55 -16.85 2.78 -14.57
CA SER A 55 -18.00 2.87 -15.49
C SER A 55 -17.69 3.87 -16.58
N LEU A 56 -18.12 3.55 -17.81
CA LEU A 56 -17.99 4.47 -18.93
C LEU A 56 -18.87 5.71 -18.79
N VAL A 57 -19.87 5.62 -17.91
CA VAL A 57 -20.84 6.72 -17.69
C VAL A 57 -20.37 7.63 -16.56
N ASP A 58 -19.63 7.10 -15.60
CA ASP A 58 -19.12 7.87 -14.46
C ASP A 58 -17.67 8.25 -14.71
N LEU A 59 -17.46 9.54 -15.00
CA LEU A 59 -16.13 10.08 -15.24
C LEU A 59 -15.41 10.53 -13.97
N SER A 60 -16.07 10.50 -12.82
CA SER A 60 -15.49 10.93 -11.54
C SER A 60 -14.73 9.82 -10.82
N LEU A 61 -14.28 8.83 -11.50
CA LEU A 61 -13.67 7.59 -11.03
C LEU A 61 -12.87 7.71 -9.73
N ASP A 62 -13.54 7.50 -8.59
CA ASP A 62 -12.88 7.33 -7.30
C ASP A 62 -12.81 5.83 -6.99
N LEU A 63 -11.91 5.16 -7.65
CA LEU A 63 -11.76 3.71 -7.53
C LEU A 63 -10.91 3.34 -6.32
N PRO A 64 -11.16 2.16 -5.72
CA PRO A 64 -10.26 1.64 -4.71
C PRO A 64 -8.86 1.43 -5.29
N VAL A 65 -7.84 1.77 -4.51
CA VAL A 65 -6.46 1.48 -4.86
C VAL A 65 -5.79 0.76 -3.68
N THR A 66 -4.87 -0.13 -3.99
CA THR A 66 -3.98 -0.71 -2.98
C THR A 66 -2.55 -0.31 -3.27
N VAL A 67 -1.85 0.11 -2.22
CA VAL A 67 -0.43 0.39 -2.26
C VAL A 67 0.28 -0.76 -1.58
N GLU A 68 1.19 -1.40 -2.28
CA GLU A 68 1.88 -2.58 -1.77
C GLU A 68 3.39 -2.40 -1.79
N PHE A 69 4.04 -2.82 -0.71
CA PHE A 69 5.49 -2.90 -0.66
C PHE A 69 5.90 -3.97 0.35
N PHE A 70 7.14 -4.38 0.28
CA PHE A 70 7.73 -5.24 1.29
C PHE A 70 9.16 -4.82 1.57
N ASP A 71 9.62 -5.08 2.77
CA ASP A 71 11.00 -4.84 3.16
C ASP A 71 11.33 -5.72 4.39
N SER A 72 12.53 -5.58 4.92
CA SER A 72 12.90 -6.31 6.13
C SER A 72 11.92 -5.99 7.28
N PRO A 73 11.65 -6.95 8.17
CA PRO A 73 10.69 -6.73 9.25
C PRO A 73 10.99 -5.51 10.11
N ASP A 74 12.25 -5.29 10.47
CA ASP A 74 12.64 -4.15 11.30
C ASP A 74 12.41 -2.82 10.60
N LYS A 75 12.75 -2.76 9.31
CA LYS A 75 12.55 -1.55 8.51
C LYS A 75 11.06 -1.24 8.37
N VAL A 76 10.22 -2.26 8.14
CA VAL A 76 8.76 -2.07 8.03
C VAL A 76 8.19 -1.50 9.32
N VAL A 77 8.62 -2.00 10.49
CA VAL A 77 8.16 -1.44 11.77
C VAL A 77 8.45 0.06 11.85
N ARG A 78 9.66 0.48 11.49
CA ARG A 78 10.01 1.91 11.49
C ARG A 78 9.19 2.71 10.49
N ILE A 79 8.99 2.17 9.29
CA ILE A 79 8.19 2.82 8.26
C ILE A 79 6.76 3.05 8.76
N LEU A 80 6.14 2.02 9.32
CA LEU A 80 4.76 2.12 9.79
C LEU A 80 4.63 3.11 10.96
N GLU A 81 5.62 3.20 11.83
CA GLU A 81 5.65 4.24 12.87
C GLU A 81 5.67 5.65 12.25
N HIS A 82 6.47 5.85 11.21
CA HIS A 82 6.53 7.13 10.52
C HIS A 82 5.24 7.47 9.76
N LEU A 83 4.45 6.47 9.41
CA LEU A 83 3.17 6.67 8.71
C LEU A 83 1.99 6.85 9.68
N SER A 84 2.18 6.68 10.98
CA SER A 84 1.10 6.57 11.95
C SER A 84 0.16 7.78 12.00
N GLY A 85 0.64 8.98 11.69
CA GLY A 85 -0.20 10.18 11.65
C GLY A 85 -0.85 10.45 10.30
N LEU A 86 -0.52 9.67 9.29
CA LEU A 86 -0.96 9.89 7.92
C LEU A 86 -2.20 9.09 7.56
N LEU A 87 -2.38 7.93 8.19
CA LEU A 87 -3.46 6.99 7.89
C LEU A 87 -4.25 6.66 9.15
N GLU A 88 -5.57 6.57 8.98
CA GLU A 88 -6.46 6.12 10.05
C GLU A 88 -6.38 4.60 10.21
N GLY A 89 -6.93 4.08 11.32
CA GLY A 89 -7.00 2.65 11.56
C GLY A 89 -7.83 1.93 10.51
N GLY A 90 -7.46 0.69 10.21
CA GLY A 90 -8.17 -0.14 9.25
C GLY A 90 -7.72 0.00 7.81
N HIS A 91 -6.73 0.83 7.53
CA HIS A 91 -6.20 1.00 6.17
C HIS A 91 -4.98 0.13 5.87
N ILE A 92 -4.27 -0.32 6.89
CA ILE A 92 -3.01 -1.05 6.71
C ILE A 92 -3.17 -2.49 7.15
N VAL A 93 -2.82 -3.41 6.28
CA VAL A 93 -2.70 -4.84 6.59
C VAL A 93 -1.27 -5.27 6.31
N ARG A 94 -0.70 -6.08 7.19
CA ARG A 94 0.65 -6.62 6.99
C ARG A 94 0.70 -8.09 7.34
N TRP A 95 1.64 -8.79 6.71
CA TRP A 95 1.91 -10.20 7.01
C TRP A 95 3.35 -10.54 6.67
N GLN A 96 3.84 -11.62 7.23
CA GLN A 96 5.17 -12.11 6.90
C GLN A 96 5.14 -12.94 5.63
N ALA A 97 6.18 -12.78 4.83
CA ALA A 97 6.38 -13.52 3.59
C ALA A 97 7.86 -13.86 3.44
N GLU A 98 8.18 -14.61 2.43
CA GLU A 98 9.56 -14.97 2.12
C GLU A 98 9.93 -14.43 0.74
N MET A 99 11.07 -13.80 0.68
CA MET A 99 11.63 -13.26 -0.55
C MET A 99 12.85 -14.08 -0.94
N ASN A 100 12.95 -14.41 -2.22
CA ASN A 100 14.15 -15.08 -2.70
C ASN A 100 15.35 -14.14 -2.70
N THR A 101 16.51 -14.67 -2.36
CA THR A 101 17.78 -13.96 -2.45
C THR A 101 18.65 -14.57 -3.51
N VAL A 102 19.63 -13.80 -3.96
CA VAL A 102 20.59 -14.29 -4.94
C VAL A 102 21.55 -15.26 -4.25
N ASP A 103 21.84 -16.39 -4.89
CA ASP A 103 22.86 -17.29 -4.42
C ASP A 103 24.26 -16.71 -4.75
N ASP A 104 25.11 -16.75 -3.79
CA ASP A 104 26.51 -16.32 -3.98
C ASP A 104 27.35 -17.46 -4.56
#